data_1b60179774038784454b3c14d427592b
#
_entry.id   1b60179774038784454b3c14d427592b
#
_cell.length_a   1.000
_cell.length_b   1.000
_cell.length_c   1.000
_cell.angle_alpha   90.00
_cell.angle_beta   90.00
_cell.angle_gamma   90.00
#
_symmetry.space_group_name_H-M   'P 1'
#
loop_
_entity.id
_entity.type
_entity.pdbx_description
1 polymer ?
#
loop_
_entity_poly.entity_id
_entity_poly.type
_entity_poly.pdbx_seq_one_letter_code
_entity_poly.pdbx_strand_id
1 'polypeptide(L)'
;MDFYLIHWPVPGCYLSTWKVLEEIQKSGRALSIGVSNFEIRHLEELEANSGIIPAVNQIECHPLCYPKELIDYCQDKGIQVQAYAPLARGAYLDNDVMCVLGTKYAHTPAQIGLRWATQKGISVIPKSVHPDRIRSNGNIFDFTIEQEDMDLIDTLNENFHSSHIPEDLRDIAF
;
A
#
# COMPACT_ATOMS: atom_id res chain seq x y z
N MET A 1 11.08 -14.25 -11.63
CA MET A 1 9.99 -13.29 -11.34
C MET A 1 10.58 -12.10 -10.60
N ASP A 2 9.97 -10.93 -10.72
CA ASP A 2 10.53 -9.72 -10.10
C ASP A 2 10.29 -9.70 -8.59
N PHE A 3 9.04 -9.95 -8.18
CA PHE A 3 8.64 -10.03 -6.77
C PHE A 3 7.96 -11.35 -6.43
N TYR A 4 8.24 -11.86 -5.21
CA TYR A 4 7.48 -12.96 -4.62
C TYR A 4 7.14 -12.60 -3.17
N LEU A 5 5.83 -12.58 -2.84
CA LEU A 5 5.32 -12.05 -1.57
C LEU A 5 4.62 -13.13 -0.74
N ILE A 6 4.77 -13.06 0.59
CA ILE A 6 3.83 -13.71 1.51
C ILE A 6 2.56 -12.86 1.51
N HIS A 7 1.40 -13.47 1.24
CA HIS A 7 0.14 -12.76 1.10
C HIS A 7 -0.44 -12.29 2.45
N TRP A 8 -0.34 -13.14 3.50
CA TRP A 8 -0.82 -12.86 4.85
C TRP A 8 0.13 -13.42 5.91
N PRO A 9 0.27 -12.75 7.08
CA PRO A 9 1.10 -13.22 8.19
C PRO A 9 0.41 -14.34 8.99
N VAL A 10 0.18 -15.51 8.38
CA VAL A 10 -0.48 -16.63 9.03
C VAL A 10 0.35 -17.09 10.24
N PRO A 11 -0.19 -17.05 11.50
CA PRO A 11 0.53 -17.40 12.70
C PRO A 11 1.17 -18.79 12.64
N GLY A 12 2.38 -18.89 13.16
CA GLY A 12 3.14 -20.15 13.18
C GLY A 12 3.68 -20.59 11.80
N CYS A 13 3.31 -19.90 10.70
CA CYS A 13 3.69 -20.28 9.34
C CYS A 13 4.60 -19.27 8.65
N TYR A 14 4.40 -17.96 8.83
CA TYR A 14 5.06 -16.96 8.00
C TYR A 14 6.59 -16.92 8.16
N LEU A 15 7.14 -17.21 9.34
CA LEU A 15 8.59 -17.28 9.55
C LEU A 15 9.23 -18.44 8.76
N SER A 16 8.61 -19.61 8.75
CA SER A 16 9.10 -20.76 7.97
C SER A 16 8.93 -20.51 6.48
N THR A 17 7.81 -19.89 6.06
CA THR A 17 7.58 -19.46 4.68
C THR A 17 8.62 -18.45 4.23
N TRP A 18 8.97 -17.49 5.09
CA TRP A 18 10.00 -16.49 4.77
C TRP A 18 11.35 -17.12 4.47
N LYS A 19 11.78 -18.11 5.26
CA LYS A 19 13.02 -18.86 5.02
C LYS A 19 13.04 -19.52 3.64
N VAL A 20 11.90 -20.06 3.20
CA VAL A 20 11.77 -20.63 1.84
C VAL A 20 11.87 -19.52 0.78
N LEU A 21 11.29 -18.34 1.01
CA LEU A 21 11.41 -17.21 0.08
C LEU A 21 12.88 -16.75 -0.03
N GLU A 22 13.63 -16.72 1.07
CA GLU A 22 15.08 -16.42 1.06
C GLU A 22 15.85 -17.40 0.15
N GLU A 23 15.58 -18.71 0.23
CA GLU A 23 16.19 -19.70 -0.65
C GLU A 23 15.80 -19.50 -2.12
N ILE A 24 14.54 -19.13 -2.38
CA ILE A 24 14.06 -18.79 -3.73
C ILE A 24 14.82 -17.58 -4.28
N GLN A 25 15.01 -16.54 -3.48
CA GLN A 25 15.77 -15.35 -3.86
C GLN A 25 17.25 -15.70 -4.11
N LYS A 26 17.90 -16.40 -3.19
CA LYS A 26 19.30 -16.87 -3.34
C LYS A 26 19.52 -17.69 -4.62
N SER A 27 18.52 -18.49 -5.01
CA SER A 27 18.58 -19.28 -6.25
C SER A 27 18.36 -18.46 -7.52
N GLY A 28 18.07 -17.16 -7.42
CA GLY A 28 17.80 -16.27 -8.55
C GLY A 28 16.42 -16.45 -9.21
N ARG A 29 15.52 -17.26 -8.62
CA ARG A 29 14.15 -17.46 -9.15
C ARG A 29 13.25 -16.27 -8.88
N ALA A 30 13.51 -15.51 -7.82
CA ALA A 30 12.92 -14.20 -7.56
C ALA A 30 14.04 -13.17 -7.40
N LEU A 31 13.86 -11.97 -7.95
CA LEU A 31 14.82 -10.87 -7.81
C LEU A 31 14.66 -10.23 -6.43
N SER A 32 13.44 -10.11 -5.95
CA SER A 32 13.11 -9.54 -4.64
C SER A 32 12.02 -10.35 -3.97
N ILE A 33 12.05 -10.40 -2.64
CA ILE A 33 11.03 -11.02 -1.82
C ILE A 33 10.41 -9.98 -0.89
N GLY A 34 9.17 -10.17 -0.51
CA GLY A 34 8.45 -9.23 0.33
C GLY A 34 7.25 -9.86 1.01
N VAL A 35 6.43 -9.01 1.58
CA VAL A 35 5.26 -9.41 2.35
C VAL A 35 4.04 -8.57 1.98
N SER A 36 2.88 -9.01 2.41
CA SER A 36 1.62 -8.27 2.29
C SER A 36 0.82 -8.41 3.58
N ASN A 37 0.18 -7.31 4.00
CA ASN A 37 -0.65 -7.22 5.20
C ASN A 37 0.13 -7.50 6.51
N PHE A 38 1.43 -7.19 6.53
CA PHE A 38 2.25 -7.32 7.73
C PHE A 38 2.19 -6.03 8.56
N GLU A 39 1.84 -6.17 9.83
CA GLU A 39 1.92 -5.13 10.84
C GLU A 39 3.35 -4.98 11.38
N ILE A 40 3.62 -3.90 12.13
CA ILE A 40 4.94 -3.64 12.74
C ILE A 40 5.46 -4.86 13.50
N ARG A 41 4.63 -5.45 14.37
CA ARG A 41 4.99 -6.65 15.15
C ARG A 41 5.47 -7.83 14.29
N HIS A 42 4.85 -8.04 13.12
CA HIS A 42 5.23 -9.11 12.21
C HIS A 42 6.55 -8.81 11.51
N LEU A 43 6.80 -7.55 11.16
CA LEU A 43 8.05 -7.09 10.55
C LEU A 43 9.21 -7.18 11.57
N GLU A 44 8.99 -6.80 12.82
CA GLU A 44 9.96 -6.94 13.91
C GLU A 44 10.32 -8.41 14.16
N GLU A 45 9.32 -9.29 14.14
CA GLU A 45 9.56 -10.73 14.32
C GLU A 45 10.33 -11.33 13.14
N LEU A 46 10.04 -10.89 11.89
CA LEU A 46 10.85 -11.25 10.72
C LEU A 46 12.30 -10.78 10.87
N GLU A 47 12.50 -9.52 11.22
CA GLU A 47 13.85 -8.95 11.41
C GLU A 47 14.64 -9.70 12.48
N ALA A 48 14.01 -10.09 13.60
CA ALA A 48 14.64 -10.84 14.67
C ALA A 48 15.03 -12.28 14.27
N ASN A 49 14.38 -12.85 13.27
CA ASN A 49 14.56 -14.25 12.85
C ASN A 49 15.19 -14.42 11.45
N SER A 50 15.50 -13.32 10.76
CA SER A 50 16.03 -13.31 9.39
C SER A 50 17.08 -12.22 9.23
N GLY A 51 18.08 -12.47 8.37
CA GLY A 51 19.05 -11.45 7.93
C GLY A 51 18.60 -10.65 6.70
N ILE A 52 17.41 -10.93 6.16
CA ILE A 52 16.88 -10.29 4.95
C ILE A 52 15.63 -9.50 5.32
N ILE A 53 15.67 -8.19 5.05
CA ILE A 53 14.53 -7.29 5.21
C ILE A 53 13.61 -7.42 3.99
N PRO A 54 12.26 -7.47 4.15
CA PRO A 54 11.34 -7.45 3.02
C PRO A 54 11.58 -6.24 2.11
N ALA A 55 11.69 -6.46 0.80
CA ALA A 55 11.84 -5.36 -0.16
C ALA A 55 10.56 -4.53 -0.26
N VAL A 56 9.40 -5.14 -0.01
CA VAL A 56 8.09 -4.50 -0.08
C VAL A 56 7.16 -5.04 1.00
N ASN A 57 6.33 -4.16 1.57
CA ASN A 57 5.11 -4.53 2.30
C ASN A 57 3.90 -3.99 1.52
N GLN A 58 3.10 -4.89 0.96
CA GLN A 58 1.89 -4.51 0.21
C GLN A 58 0.70 -4.46 1.16
N ILE A 59 0.12 -3.28 1.37
CA ILE A 59 -0.95 -3.03 2.33
C ILE A 59 -2.13 -2.30 1.69
N GLU A 60 -3.31 -2.34 2.31
CA GLU A 60 -4.38 -1.44 1.92
C GLU A 60 -3.99 -0.01 2.31
N CYS A 61 -3.99 0.89 1.31
CA CYS A 61 -3.71 2.30 1.59
C CYS A 61 -4.41 3.20 0.57
N HIS A 62 -5.19 4.14 1.10
CA HIS A 62 -5.94 5.15 0.36
C HIS A 62 -6.39 6.25 1.34
N PRO A 63 -6.96 7.39 0.89
CA PRO A 63 -7.34 8.50 1.77
C PRO A 63 -8.21 8.13 2.98
N LEU A 64 -9.08 7.11 2.88
CA LEU A 64 -9.92 6.67 3.99
C LEU A 64 -9.26 5.59 4.89
N CYS A 65 -8.11 5.04 4.47
CA CYS A 65 -7.32 4.06 5.22
C CYS A 65 -5.83 4.38 5.07
N TYR A 66 -5.30 5.12 6.02
CA TYR A 66 -3.90 5.59 5.99
C TYR A 66 -3.19 5.16 7.28
N PRO A 67 -2.61 3.95 7.33
CA PRO A 67 -1.89 3.44 8.49
C PRO A 67 -0.50 4.10 8.60
N LYS A 68 -0.49 5.38 9.00
CA LYS A 68 0.71 6.24 9.01
C LYS A 68 1.88 5.61 9.77
N GLU A 69 1.64 5.10 10.98
CA GLU A 69 2.70 4.52 11.83
C GLU A 69 3.39 3.33 11.14
N LEU A 70 2.62 2.46 10.49
CA LEU A 70 3.17 1.32 9.73
C LEU A 70 3.95 1.80 8.51
N ILE A 71 3.47 2.83 7.82
CA ILE A 71 4.13 3.40 6.65
C ILE A 71 5.46 4.03 7.04
N ASP A 72 5.47 4.85 8.10
CA ASP A 72 6.68 5.49 8.64
C ASP A 72 7.69 4.41 9.06
N TYR A 73 7.27 3.38 9.78
CA TYR A 73 8.11 2.25 10.16
C TYR A 73 8.73 1.55 8.94
N CYS A 74 7.92 1.24 7.93
CA CYS A 74 8.43 0.62 6.71
C CYS A 74 9.47 1.50 6.01
N GLN A 75 9.21 2.81 5.88
CA GLN A 75 10.12 3.75 5.25
C GLN A 75 11.45 3.88 6.02
N ASP A 76 11.41 3.95 7.34
CA ASP A 76 12.59 4.01 8.21
C ASP A 76 13.46 2.73 8.08
N LYS A 77 12.83 1.59 7.83
CA LYS A 77 13.50 0.30 7.60
C LYS A 77 13.94 0.07 6.14
N GLY A 78 13.62 0.99 5.23
CA GLY A 78 13.90 0.84 3.80
C GLY A 78 12.99 -0.18 3.10
N ILE A 79 11.83 -0.48 3.68
CA ILE A 79 10.79 -1.35 3.10
C ILE A 79 9.87 -0.48 2.23
N GLN A 80 9.79 -0.77 0.93
CA GLN A 80 8.86 -0.06 0.05
C GLN A 80 7.41 -0.41 0.40
N VAL A 81 6.61 0.60 0.70
CA VAL A 81 5.16 0.42 0.84
C VAL A 81 4.50 0.41 -0.54
N GLN A 82 3.66 -0.60 -0.80
CA GLN A 82 2.85 -0.69 -2.01
C GLN A 82 1.37 -0.76 -1.62
N ALA A 83 0.59 0.22 -2.10
CA ALA A 83 -0.84 0.33 -1.82
C ALA A 83 -1.66 -0.56 -2.75
N TYR A 84 -2.32 -1.60 -2.21
CA TYR A 84 -3.43 -2.23 -2.90
C TYR A 84 -4.75 -1.49 -2.62
N ALA A 85 -5.75 -1.68 -3.47
CA ALA A 85 -7.02 -0.94 -3.43
C ALA A 85 -6.85 0.60 -3.28
N PRO A 86 -5.89 1.26 -3.96
CA PRO A 86 -5.58 2.68 -3.73
C PRO A 86 -6.74 3.62 -4.09
N LEU A 87 -7.78 3.11 -4.76
CA LEU A 87 -9.01 3.84 -5.08
C LEU A 87 -10.17 3.48 -4.14
N ALA A 88 -9.94 2.73 -3.04
CA ALA A 88 -10.96 2.29 -2.08
C ALA A 88 -12.22 1.74 -2.76
N ARG A 89 -12.07 1.04 -3.90
CA ARG A 89 -13.18 0.59 -4.76
C ARG A 89 -14.16 1.71 -5.16
N GLY A 90 -13.75 2.97 -5.08
CA GLY A 90 -14.54 4.15 -5.41
C GLY A 90 -15.12 4.89 -4.23
N ALA A 91 -14.93 4.43 -2.99
CA ALA A 91 -15.61 4.95 -1.81
C ALA A 91 -15.33 6.44 -1.49
N TYR A 92 -14.19 6.98 -1.91
CA TYR A 92 -13.87 8.40 -1.70
C TYR A 92 -14.05 9.30 -2.93
N LEU A 93 -14.45 8.75 -4.08
CA LEU A 93 -14.46 9.53 -5.32
C LEU A 93 -15.50 10.66 -5.34
N ASP A 94 -16.57 10.53 -4.54
CA ASP A 94 -17.61 11.54 -4.37
C ASP A 94 -17.45 12.34 -3.08
N ASN A 95 -16.34 12.20 -2.36
CA ASN A 95 -16.04 12.97 -1.16
C ASN A 95 -15.83 14.46 -1.52
N ASP A 96 -16.44 15.39 -0.77
CA ASP A 96 -16.41 16.82 -1.06
C ASP A 96 -14.98 17.37 -1.12
N VAL A 97 -14.09 16.99 -0.19
CA VAL A 97 -12.68 17.41 -0.20
C VAL A 97 -11.98 16.94 -1.47
N MET A 98 -12.15 15.68 -1.83
CA MET A 98 -11.52 15.10 -3.02
C MET A 98 -12.04 15.74 -4.31
N CYS A 99 -13.32 16.10 -4.37
CA CYS A 99 -13.93 16.80 -5.51
C CYS A 99 -13.40 18.24 -5.63
N VAL A 100 -13.30 18.97 -4.50
CA VAL A 100 -12.75 20.34 -4.45
C VAL A 100 -11.29 20.33 -4.91
N LEU A 101 -10.47 19.42 -4.39
CA LEU A 101 -9.07 19.27 -4.79
C LEU A 101 -8.95 18.84 -6.26
N GLY A 102 -9.82 17.94 -6.72
CA GLY A 102 -9.91 17.58 -8.12
C GLY A 102 -10.11 18.80 -9.03
N THR A 103 -11.00 19.71 -8.63
CA THR A 103 -11.24 20.98 -9.34
C THR A 103 -10.01 21.91 -9.27
N LYS A 104 -9.41 22.07 -8.07
CA LYS A 104 -8.22 22.92 -7.86
C LYS A 104 -7.05 22.53 -8.77
N TYR A 105 -6.80 21.24 -8.89
CA TYR A 105 -5.66 20.71 -9.67
C TYR A 105 -6.02 20.30 -11.10
N ALA A 106 -7.27 20.48 -11.55
CA ALA A 106 -7.79 20.06 -12.87
C ALA A 106 -7.60 18.55 -13.13
N HIS A 107 -7.77 17.74 -12.10
CA HIS A 107 -7.66 16.29 -12.13
C HIS A 107 -8.87 15.62 -11.46
N THR A 108 -9.07 14.33 -11.71
CA THR A 108 -10.14 13.57 -11.06
C THR A 108 -9.82 13.25 -9.60
N PRO A 109 -10.81 13.05 -8.71
CA PRO A 109 -10.58 12.57 -7.34
C PRO A 109 -9.72 11.30 -7.27
N ALA A 110 -9.85 10.40 -8.25
CA ALA A 110 -9.01 9.22 -8.37
C ALA A 110 -7.53 9.58 -8.56
N GLN A 111 -7.23 10.52 -9.45
CA GLN A 111 -5.87 11.00 -9.69
C GLN A 111 -5.31 11.73 -8.46
N ILE A 112 -6.13 12.52 -7.76
CA ILE A 112 -5.73 13.17 -6.50
C ILE A 112 -5.30 12.13 -5.47
N GLY A 113 -6.11 11.09 -5.23
CA GLY A 113 -5.76 10.03 -4.25
C GLY A 113 -4.51 9.24 -4.64
N LEU A 114 -4.35 8.92 -5.93
CA LEU A 114 -3.14 8.24 -6.42
C LEU A 114 -1.90 9.13 -6.31
N ARG A 115 -2.02 10.43 -6.63
CA ARG A 115 -0.93 11.39 -6.51
C ARG A 115 -0.53 11.62 -5.05
N TRP A 116 -1.51 11.75 -4.15
CA TRP A 116 -1.28 11.83 -2.71
C TRP A 116 -0.43 10.65 -2.20
N ALA A 117 -0.79 9.42 -2.55
CA ALA A 117 -0.02 8.24 -2.15
C ALA A 117 1.40 8.27 -2.73
N THR A 118 1.56 8.58 -4.03
CA THR A 118 2.88 8.61 -4.66
C THR A 118 3.77 9.73 -4.15
N GLN A 119 3.22 10.89 -3.75
CA GLN A 119 4.00 11.96 -3.10
C GLN A 119 4.49 11.58 -1.71
N LYS A 120 3.83 10.64 -1.03
CA LYS A 120 4.28 10.04 0.23
C LYS A 120 5.30 8.90 0.05
N GLY A 121 5.77 8.66 -1.19
CA GLY A 121 6.70 7.57 -1.47
C GLY A 121 6.04 6.17 -1.51
N ILE A 122 4.71 6.11 -1.56
CA ILE A 122 3.95 4.87 -1.62
C ILE A 122 3.73 4.51 -3.11
N SER A 123 4.11 3.31 -3.52
CA SER A 123 3.77 2.80 -4.85
C SER A 123 2.30 2.37 -4.90
N VAL A 124 1.62 2.56 -6.03
CA VAL A 124 0.18 2.27 -6.16
C VAL A 124 -0.07 1.26 -7.27
N ILE A 125 -1.02 0.35 -7.05
CA ILE A 125 -1.45 -0.65 -8.05
C ILE A 125 -2.95 -0.54 -8.35
N PRO A 126 -3.41 0.58 -8.97
CA PRO A 126 -4.81 0.78 -9.28
C PRO A 126 -5.28 -0.20 -10.37
N LYS A 127 -6.39 -0.88 -10.11
CA LYS A 127 -7.01 -1.80 -11.06
C LYS A 127 -8.14 -1.12 -11.83
N SER A 128 -8.14 -1.28 -13.15
CA SER A 128 -9.30 -0.95 -13.98
C SER A 128 -9.42 -1.93 -15.15
N VAL A 129 -10.64 -2.08 -15.69
CA VAL A 129 -10.95 -2.78 -16.94
C VAL A 129 -11.27 -1.81 -18.08
N HIS A 130 -11.36 -0.51 -17.78
CA HIS A 130 -11.68 0.55 -18.73
C HIS A 130 -10.38 1.21 -19.23
N PRO A 131 -10.06 1.18 -20.53
CA PRO A 131 -8.81 1.74 -21.06
C PRO A 131 -8.57 3.20 -20.68
N ASP A 132 -9.62 4.02 -20.70
CA ASP A 132 -9.49 5.46 -20.38
C ASP A 132 -9.16 5.67 -18.89
N ARG A 133 -9.74 4.89 -17.98
CA ARG A 133 -9.38 4.92 -16.57
C ARG A 133 -7.96 4.43 -16.32
N ILE A 134 -7.49 3.41 -17.07
CA ILE A 134 -6.10 2.94 -16.98
C ILE A 134 -5.14 4.07 -17.36
N ARG A 135 -5.40 4.78 -18.46
CA ARG A 135 -4.58 5.95 -18.87
C ARG A 135 -4.65 7.07 -17.84
N SER A 136 -5.85 7.42 -17.38
CA SER A 136 -6.06 8.47 -16.38
C SER A 136 -5.33 8.15 -15.06
N ASN A 137 -5.40 6.91 -14.57
CA ASN A 137 -4.69 6.48 -13.36
C ASN A 137 -3.16 6.55 -13.50
N GLY A 138 -2.62 6.46 -14.71
CA GLY A 138 -1.19 6.64 -14.97
C GLY A 138 -0.76 8.11 -15.13
N ASN A 139 -1.71 9.00 -15.42
CA ASN A 139 -1.43 10.44 -15.63
C ASN A 139 -1.55 11.21 -14.32
N ILE A 140 -0.57 11.03 -13.42
CA ILE A 140 -0.55 11.59 -12.07
C ILE A 140 0.78 12.29 -11.72
N PHE A 141 1.69 12.41 -12.69
CA PHE A 141 3.03 12.96 -12.45
C PHE A 141 3.22 14.37 -13.05
N ASP A 142 2.20 14.93 -13.69
CA ASP A 142 2.20 16.24 -14.34
C ASP A 142 1.77 17.37 -13.39
N PHE A 143 1.41 17.07 -12.14
CA PHE A 143 1.05 18.02 -11.09
C PHE A 143 1.62 17.62 -9.74
N THR A 144 1.60 18.55 -8.79
CA THR A 144 2.01 18.32 -7.40
C THR A 144 0.95 18.90 -6.47
N ILE A 145 0.54 18.13 -5.47
CA ILE A 145 -0.38 18.55 -4.43
C ILE A 145 0.41 19.33 -3.37
N GLU A 146 -0.06 20.52 -3.01
CA GLU A 146 0.55 21.35 -1.97
C GLU A 146 0.44 20.69 -0.59
N GLN A 147 1.37 21.02 0.32
CA GLN A 147 1.43 20.34 1.63
C GLN A 147 0.14 20.51 2.45
N GLU A 148 -0.47 21.68 2.43
CA GLU A 148 -1.75 21.95 3.12
C GLU A 148 -2.87 21.04 2.62
N ASP A 149 -2.92 20.77 1.31
CA ASP A 149 -3.91 19.87 0.72
C ASP A 149 -3.57 18.40 0.97
N MET A 150 -2.27 18.05 1.05
CA MET A 150 -1.83 16.71 1.49
C MET A 150 -2.31 16.44 2.92
N ASP A 151 -2.13 17.42 3.82
CA ASP A 151 -2.56 17.32 5.22
C ASP A 151 -4.09 17.25 5.32
N LEU A 152 -4.80 17.99 4.46
CA LEU A 152 -6.27 17.92 4.38
C LEU A 152 -6.75 16.53 3.95
N ILE A 153 -6.09 15.89 2.97
CA ILE A 153 -6.41 14.52 2.57
C ILE A 153 -6.16 13.54 3.72
N ASP A 154 -5.08 13.73 4.49
CA ASP A 154 -4.75 12.88 5.65
C ASP A 154 -5.87 12.89 6.70
N THR A 155 -6.61 14.01 6.83
CA THR A 155 -7.75 14.10 7.78
C THR A 155 -8.94 13.22 7.39
N LEU A 156 -8.98 12.70 6.16
CA LEU A 156 -10.04 11.80 5.70
C LEU A 156 -9.89 10.37 6.23
N ASN A 157 -8.76 10.05 6.86
CA ASN A 157 -8.50 8.72 7.40
C ASN A 157 -9.50 8.38 8.52
N GLU A 158 -10.27 7.35 8.32
CA GLU A 158 -11.24 6.80 9.27
C GLU A 158 -11.02 5.29 9.51
N ASN A 159 -9.86 4.76 9.09
CA ASN A 159 -9.52 3.34 9.11
C ASN A 159 -10.56 2.47 8.37
N PHE A 160 -11.11 3.00 7.29
CA PHE A 160 -12.09 2.31 6.46
C PHE A 160 -11.39 1.31 5.56
N HIS A 161 -11.64 0.01 5.76
CA HIS A 161 -11.15 -1.05 4.89
C HIS A 161 -12.17 -1.35 3.79
N SER A 162 -11.79 -1.14 2.54
CA SER A 162 -12.61 -1.46 1.37
C SER A 162 -12.49 -2.92 0.94
N SER A 163 -11.46 -3.61 1.44
CA SER A 163 -11.15 -5.00 1.11
C SER A 163 -11.64 -5.94 2.20
N HIS A 164 -12.18 -7.10 1.77
CA HIS A 164 -12.59 -8.14 2.71
C HIS A 164 -11.37 -8.86 3.26
N ILE A 165 -11.27 -8.91 4.59
CA ILE A 165 -10.27 -9.72 5.28
C ILE A 165 -10.91 -11.08 5.56
N PRO A 166 -10.24 -12.19 5.21
CA PRO A 166 -10.72 -13.53 5.55
C PRO A 166 -11.02 -13.65 7.05
N GLU A 167 -12.13 -14.33 7.43
CA GLU A 167 -12.57 -14.39 8.83
C GLU A 167 -11.54 -15.03 9.76
N ASP A 168 -10.86 -16.05 9.26
CA ASP A 168 -9.78 -16.77 9.94
C ASP A 168 -8.49 -15.93 10.13
N LEU A 169 -8.41 -14.77 9.46
CA LEU A 169 -7.27 -13.87 9.53
C LEU A 169 -7.60 -12.52 10.20
N ARG A 170 -8.87 -12.28 10.59
CA ARG A 170 -9.29 -11.01 11.22
C ARG A 170 -8.60 -10.75 12.55
N ASP A 171 -8.43 -11.78 13.37
CA ASP A 171 -7.75 -11.67 14.67
C ASP A 171 -6.22 -11.55 14.56
N ILE A 172 -5.68 -11.64 13.34
CA ILE A 172 -4.27 -11.65 13.03
C ILE A 172 -3.82 -10.34 12.39
N ALA A 173 -4.72 -9.69 11.66
CA ALA A 173 -4.41 -8.56 10.78
C ALA A 173 -4.54 -7.18 11.45
N PHE A 174 -5.07 -7.09 12.68
CA PHE A 174 -5.28 -5.81 13.38
C PHE A 174 -5.03 -5.91 14.87
#